data_0f95712bd2a09f5ae6e4be790b8b42ca
#
_entry.id   0f95712bd2a09f5ae6e4be790b8b42ca
#
_cell.length_a   1.000
_cell.length_b   1.000
_cell.length_c   1.000
_cell.angle_alpha   90.00
_cell.angle_beta   90.00
_cell.angle_gamma   90.00
#
_symmetry.space_group_name_H-M   'P 1'
#
loop_
_entity.id
_entity.type
_entity.pdbx_description
1 polymer ?
#
loop_
_entity_poly.entity_id
_entity_poly.type
_entity_poly.pdbx_seq_one_letter_code
_entity_poly.pdbx_strand_id
1 'polypeptide(L)'
;VDDPGVSGTGGPEPSPLPGSEIPTTAITSIDLPVPARALVVAAHPDDAEFFCGATLAKWAANGCFVNYLVLTDGSKGTWDADADIEQLVAVRADEQREAARRLGATGPVVMLGHIDGELTADLGARDEVAYWIRALTPDVVLGHDPWKRYRLHPDHRHAGWLTVDAVVAARDPHFSPHHDVAAHRPEALLLFEADEPDHVEDVTGFVDRKVEALLAHESQFVTTHAIPVDDDGTAVEAFRRRIHDRAASVGDTGGVGAGEAFKALTAL
;
A
#
# COMPACT_ATOMS: atom_id res chain seq x y z
N VAL A 1 -38.93 -28.52 32.15
CA VAL A 1 -38.77 -27.48 31.14
C VAL A 1 -37.25 -27.31 30.99
N ASP A 2 -36.70 -28.00 30.01
CA ASP A 2 -35.25 -28.04 29.71
C ASP A 2 -34.87 -26.79 28.91
N ASP A 3 -33.82 -26.11 29.37
CA ASP A 3 -33.18 -24.99 28.72
C ASP A 3 -32.15 -25.56 27.71
N PRO A 4 -32.23 -25.29 26.41
CA PRO A 4 -31.21 -25.73 25.46
C PRO A 4 -30.03 -24.73 25.55
N GLY A 5 -28.93 -25.22 26.10
CA GLY A 5 -27.66 -24.51 26.22
C GLY A 5 -27.18 -23.95 24.87
N VAL A 6 -26.96 -22.65 24.83
CA VAL A 6 -26.29 -21.93 23.76
C VAL A 6 -24.78 -22.18 23.91
N SER A 7 -24.25 -23.15 23.16
CA SER A 7 -22.81 -23.32 22.94
C SER A 7 -22.41 -22.58 21.66
N GLY A 8 -22.05 -21.34 21.79
CA GLY A 8 -21.50 -20.53 20.72
C GLY A 8 -20.28 -19.76 21.20
N THR A 9 -19.14 -20.45 21.33
CA THR A 9 -17.81 -19.81 21.53
C THR A 9 -17.16 -19.57 20.16
N GLY A 10 -17.82 -18.80 19.32
CA GLY A 10 -17.18 -18.16 18.18
C GLY A 10 -16.65 -16.81 18.66
N GLY A 11 -15.35 -16.65 18.82
CA GLY A 11 -14.76 -15.33 18.96
C GLY A 11 -15.13 -14.46 17.76
N PRO A 12 -15.03 -13.14 17.84
CA PRO A 12 -15.31 -12.27 16.71
C PRO A 12 -14.44 -12.70 15.51
N GLU A 13 -15.06 -12.81 14.33
CA GLU A 13 -14.30 -13.05 13.12
C GLU A 13 -13.28 -11.94 12.93
N PRO A 14 -12.03 -12.27 12.52
CA PRO A 14 -11.03 -11.25 12.28
C PRO A 14 -11.51 -10.25 11.23
N SER A 15 -11.25 -8.97 11.46
CA SER A 15 -11.59 -7.93 10.47
C SER A 15 -11.00 -8.28 9.11
N PRO A 16 -11.72 -7.97 8.01
CA PRO A 16 -11.20 -8.22 6.68
C PRO A 16 -9.88 -7.45 6.47
N LEU A 17 -8.93 -8.08 5.78
CA LEU A 17 -7.67 -7.42 5.43
C LEU A 17 -7.92 -6.15 4.62
N PRO A 18 -7.06 -5.12 4.75
CA PRO A 18 -7.07 -3.98 3.85
C PRO A 18 -7.07 -4.44 2.38
N GLY A 19 -7.90 -3.85 1.55
CA GLY A 19 -8.02 -4.22 0.13
C GLY A 19 -8.62 -5.61 -0.13
N SER A 20 -9.40 -6.18 0.79
CA SER A 20 -9.97 -7.54 0.65
C SER A 20 -11.08 -7.71 -0.40
N GLU A 21 -11.48 -6.64 -1.09
CA GLU A 21 -12.51 -6.69 -2.12
C GLU A 21 -11.96 -7.30 -3.42
N ILE A 22 -12.75 -8.20 -4.03
CA ILE A 22 -12.42 -8.81 -5.31
C ILE A 22 -12.97 -7.91 -6.43
N PRO A 23 -12.19 -7.65 -7.51
CA PRO A 23 -12.65 -6.86 -8.64
C PRO A 23 -13.92 -7.40 -9.26
N THR A 24 -14.88 -6.52 -9.53
CA THR A 24 -16.13 -6.84 -10.23
C THR A 24 -16.17 -6.33 -11.67
N THR A 25 -15.18 -5.54 -12.05
CA THR A 25 -15.01 -5.01 -13.42
C THR A 25 -14.16 -5.94 -14.27
N ALA A 26 -14.31 -5.83 -15.60
CA ALA A 26 -13.49 -6.61 -16.52
C ALA A 26 -12.04 -6.12 -16.51
N ILE A 27 -11.12 -7.03 -16.29
CA ILE A 27 -9.68 -6.77 -16.45
C ILE A 27 -9.38 -6.67 -17.95
N THR A 28 -8.76 -5.59 -18.36
CA THR A 28 -8.45 -5.27 -19.77
C THR A 28 -6.96 -5.36 -20.07
N SER A 29 -6.10 -5.38 -19.07
CA SER A 29 -4.65 -5.50 -19.23
C SER A 29 -4.00 -6.32 -18.12
N ILE A 30 -2.95 -7.04 -18.48
CA ILE A 30 -2.13 -7.84 -17.57
C ILE A 30 -0.68 -7.40 -17.76
N ASP A 31 0.02 -7.21 -16.68
CA ASP A 31 1.41 -6.82 -16.58
C ASP A 31 1.81 -5.57 -17.39
N LEU A 32 2.29 -4.58 -16.70
CA LEU A 32 3.08 -3.55 -17.35
C LEU A 32 4.50 -4.10 -17.66
N PRO A 33 5.18 -3.56 -18.68
CA PRO A 33 6.62 -3.73 -18.76
C PRO A 33 7.27 -3.31 -17.44
N VAL A 34 8.23 -4.11 -16.94
CA VAL A 34 8.92 -3.77 -15.69
C VAL A 34 9.56 -2.38 -15.83
N PRO A 35 9.15 -1.39 -15.00
CA PRO A 35 9.70 -0.04 -15.10
C PRO A 35 11.16 -0.01 -14.63
N ALA A 36 11.96 0.91 -15.14
CA ALA A 36 13.30 1.12 -14.60
C ALA A 36 13.22 1.70 -13.18
N ARG A 37 12.21 2.55 -12.90
CA ARG A 37 11.98 3.18 -11.61
C ARG A 37 10.49 3.18 -11.28
N ALA A 38 10.16 2.79 -10.05
CA ALA A 38 8.81 2.88 -9.52
C ALA A 38 8.81 3.72 -8.24
N LEU A 39 7.71 4.43 -7.99
CA LEU A 39 7.45 5.14 -6.75
C LEU A 39 6.09 4.71 -6.21
N VAL A 40 6.05 4.14 -5.02
CA VAL A 40 4.80 3.92 -4.29
C VAL A 40 4.58 5.07 -3.31
N VAL A 41 3.40 5.70 -3.39
CA VAL A 41 2.92 6.74 -2.46
C VAL A 41 1.88 6.10 -1.55
N ALA A 42 2.24 5.93 -0.29
CA ALA A 42 1.44 5.27 0.74
C ALA A 42 0.97 6.30 1.78
N ALA A 43 -0.22 6.12 2.34
CA ALA A 43 -0.70 6.95 3.43
C ALA A 43 0.07 6.65 4.72
N HIS A 44 0.20 5.36 5.07
CA HIS A 44 0.83 4.90 6.31
C HIS A 44 1.95 3.90 6.04
N PRO A 45 2.85 3.68 7.02
CA PRO A 45 3.72 2.52 7.01
C PRO A 45 2.89 1.23 6.99
N ASP A 46 3.16 0.31 6.07
CA ASP A 46 2.49 -0.96 5.74
C ASP A 46 1.54 -0.95 4.52
N ASP A 47 0.97 0.17 4.13
CA ASP A 47 0.02 0.25 3.01
C ASP A 47 0.62 -0.31 1.70
N ALA A 48 1.85 0.06 1.38
CA ALA A 48 2.52 -0.38 0.15
C ALA A 48 2.59 -1.91 0.09
N GLU A 49 2.93 -2.53 1.21
CA GLU A 49 3.02 -3.97 1.33
C GLU A 49 1.65 -4.64 1.19
N PHE A 50 0.60 -4.08 1.81
CA PHE A 50 -0.76 -4.61 1.70
C PHE A 50 -1.31 -4.54 0.28
N PHE A 51 -1.09 -3.44 -0.43
CA PHE A 51 -1.81 -3.17 -1.68
C PHE A 51 -1.04 -3.57 -2.94
N CYS A 52 0.29 -3.46 -2.93
CA CYS A 52 1.11 -3.74 -4.11
C CYS A 52 2.46 -4.42 -3.81
N GLY A 53 2.63 -4.99 -2.61
CA GLY A 53 3.90 -5.56 -2.17
C GLY A 53 4.45 -6.66 -3.07
N ALA A 54 3.60 -7.53 -3.60
CA ALA A 54 4.06 -8.59 -4.49
C ALA A 54 4.46 -8.06 -5.89
N THR A 55 3.76 -7.03 -6.39
CA THR A 55 4.14 -6.28 -7.60
C THR A 55 5.50 -5.62 -7.43
N LEU A 56 5.71 -4.91 -6.30
CA LEU A 56 6.99 -4.28 -6.00
C LEU A 56 8.12 -5.31 -5.90
N ALA A 57 7.86 -6.47 -5.26
CA ALA A 57 8.84 -7.56 -5.18
C ALA A 57 9.18 -8.16 -6.55
N LYS A 58 8.16 -8.34 -7.42
CA LYS A 58 8.37 -8.79 -8.80
C LYS A 58 9.23 -7.80 -9.58
N TRP A 59 8.88 -6.53 -9.53
CA TRP A 59 9.61 -5.49 -10.26
C TRP A 59 11.05 -5.34 -9.75
N ALA A 60 11.26 -5.32 -8.43
CA ALA A 60 12.60 -5.27 -7.84
C ALA A 60 13.46 -6.48 -8.26
N ALA A 61 12.91 -7.70 -8.26
CA ALA A 61 13.60 -8.91 -8.70
C ALA A 61 13.99 -8.87 -10.19
N ASN A 62 13.29 -8.04 -10.99
CA ASN A 62 13.57 -7.83 -12.41
C ASN A 62 14.30 -6.51 -12.71
N GLY A 63 14.95 -5.91 -11.70
CA GLY A 63 15.86 -4.78 -11.85
C GLY A 63 15.25 -3.39 -11.72
N CYS A 64 13.98 -3.28 -11.34
CA CYS A 64 13.35 -2.00 -11.05
C CYS A 64 13.94 -1.37 -9.78
N PHE A 65 14.23 -0.06 -9.86
CA PHE A 65 14.61 0.74 -8.70
C PHE A 65 13.34 1.24 -7.99
N VAL A 66 12.92 0.52 -6.96
CA VAL A 66 11.68 0.79 -6.22
C VAL A 66 11.92 1.80 -5.12
N ASN A 67 11.14 2.89 -5.13
CA ASN A 67 11.17 3.98 -4.16
C ASN A 67 9.86 4.02 -3.36
N TYR A 68 9.92 4.48 -2.12
CA TYR A 68 8.78 4.68 -1.24
C TYR A 68 8.64 6.12 -0.82
N LEU A 69 7.41 6.61 -0.80
CA LEU A 69 7.02 7.88 -0.20
C LEU A 69 5.83 7.61 0.73
N VAL A 70 6.10 7.58 2.03
CA VAL A 70 5.07 7.38 3.05
C VAL A 70 4.70 8.74 3.62
N LEU A 71 3.42 9.09 3.57
CA LEU A 71 2.96 10.44 3.86
C LEU A 71 2.84 10.71 5.35
N THR A 72 2.34 9.75 6.15
CA THR A 72 2.14 9.96 7.58
C THR A 72 3.15 9.19 8.44
N ASP A 73 3.21 9.56 9.71
CA ASP A 73 4.10 8.97 10.71
C ASP A 73 3.56 7.66 11.32
N GLY A 74 2.30 7.31 11.06
CA GLY A 74 1.66 6.12 11.61
C GLY A 74 1.42 6.17 13.13
N SER A 75 1.40 7.36 13.73
CA SER A 75 1.32 7.57 15.19
C SER A 75 0.05 7.03 15.85
N LYS A 76 -1.02 6.75 15.08
CA LYS A 76 -2.28 6.21 15.62
C LYS A 76 -2.44 4.69 15.40
N GLY A 77 -1.36 3.98 15.04
CA GLY A 77 -1.36 2.52 14.79
C GLY A 77 -1.36 1.67 16.06
N THR A 78 -1.98 2.11 17.16
CA THR A 78 -2.09 1.34 18.41
C THR A 78 -3.44 1.56 19.09
N TRP A 79 -3.93 0.52 19.79
CA TRP A 79 -5.09 0.60 20.67
C TRP A 79 -4.70 0.84 22.14
N ASP A 80 -3.42 0.83 22.47
CA ASP A 80 -2.91 1.11 23.82
C ASP A 80 -2.90 2.62 24.06
N ALA A 81 -3.74 3.09 24.98
CA ALA A 81 -3.86 4.50 25.32
C ALA A 81 -2.64 5.06 26.07
N ASP A 82 -1.83 4.18 26.65
CA ASP A 82 -0.61 4.51 27.40
C ASP A 82 0.67 4.30 26.59
N ALA A 83 0.55 4.00 25.28
CA ALA A 83 1.69 3.77 24.41
C ALA A 83 2.59 5.02 24.29
N ASP A 84 3.89 4.81 24.25
CA ASP A 84 4.86 5.84 23.85
C ASP A 84 4.77 6.07 22.34
N ILE A 85 4.08 7.13 21.94
CA ILE A 85 3.81 7.45 20.53
C ILE A 85 5.10 7.84 19.79
N GLU A 86 6.03 8.53 20.43
CA GLU A 86 7.30 8.89 19.79
C GLU A 86 8.12 7.62 19.46
N GLN A 87 8.14 6.67 20.39
CA GLN A 87 8.76 5.38 20.17
C GLN A 87 8.04 4.58 19.06
N LEU A 88 6.70 4.58 19.05
CA LEU A 88 5.90 3.88 18.04
C LEU A 88 6.23 4.40 16.64
N VAL A 89 6.27 5.72 16.45
CA VAL A 89 6.61 6.36 15.17
C VAL A 89 8.00 5.92 14.69
N ALA A 90 8.99 5.92 15.59
CA ALA A 90 10.35 5.46 15.27
C ALA A 90 10.38 3.97 14.86
N VAL A 91 9.69 3.12 15.61
CA VAL A 91 9.58 1.68 15.32
C VAL A 91 8.93 1.46 13.96
N ARG A 92 7.78 2.09 13.68
CA ARG A 92 7.08 1.93 12.40
C ARG A 92 7.91 2.41 11.22
N ALA A 93 8.70 3.46 11.38
CA ALA A 93 9.61 3.93 10.33
C ALA A 93 10.72 2.91 10.04
N ASP A 94 11.25 2.23 11.05
CA ASP A 94 12.27 1.18 10.89
C ASP A 94 11.66 -0.11 10.30
N GLU A 95 10.46 -0.49 10.73
CA GLU A 95 9.70 -1.60 10.17
C GLU A 95 9.41 -1.39 8.68
N GLN A 96 9.04 -0.16 8.27
CA GLN A 96 8.82 0.18 6.87
C GLN A 96 10.09 0.03 6.02
N ARG A 97 11.25 0.44 6.55
CA ARG A 97 12.53 0.24 5.86
C ARG A 97 12.89 -1.23 5.72
N GLU A 98 12.65 -2.02 6.77
CA GLU A 98 12.87 -3.46 6.75
C GLU A 98 11.90 -4.16 5.78
N ALA A 99 10.62 -3.78 5.76
CA ALA A 99 9.64 -4.30 4.81
C ALA A 99 10.05 -4.04 3.36
N ALA A 100 10.43 -2.81 3.02
CA ALA A 100 10.96 -2.46 1.71
C ALA A 100 12.20 -3.29 1.33
N ARG A 101 13.12 -3.50 2.28
CA ARG A 101 14.30 -4.36 2.09
C ARG A 101 13.93 -5.82 1.81
N ARG A 102 12.93 -6.37 2.50
CA ARG A 102 12.44 -7.75 2.27
C ARG A 102 11.81 -7.91 0.90
N LEU A 103 11.15 -6.87 0.37
CA LEU A 103 10.66 -6.86 -1.00
C LEU A 103 11.78 -6.74 -2.06
N GLY A 104 12.99 -6.36 -1.64
CA GLY A 104 14.11 -6.14 -2.53
C GLY A 104 14.20 -4.72 -3.10
N ALA A 105 13.46 -3.77 -2.53
CA ALA A 105 13.55 -2.37 -2.89
C ALA A 105 14.96 -1.82 -2.61
N THR A 106 15.52 -1.08 -3.56
CA THR A 106 16.87 -0.50 -3.48
C THR A 106 16.86 1.03 -3.49
N GLY A 107 15.70 1.63 -3.72
CA GLY A 107 15.51 3.07 -3.64
C GLY A 107 15.28 3.58 -2.21
N PRO A 108 15.24 4.89 -2.00
CA PRO A 108 14.95 5.48 -0.71
C PRO A 108 13.54 5.17 -0.22
N VAL A 109 13.41 5.03 1.10
CA VAL A 109 12.15 5.05 1.85
C VAL A 109 12.05 6.41 2.51
N VAL A 110 11.25 7.29 1.91
CA VAL A 110 11.04 8.65 2.39
C VAL A 110 9.79 8.69 3.25
N MET A 111 9.93 9.20 4.47
CA MET A 111 8.82 9.44 5.42
C MET A 111 8.59 10.95 5.49
N LEU A 112 7.41 11.45 5.10
CA LEU A 112 7.09 12.89 5.18
C LEU A 112 6.72 13.32 6.59
N GLY A 113 6.18 12.40 7.41
CA GLY A 113 5.92 12.66 8.82
C GLY A 113 4.69 13.53 9.09
N HIS A 114 3.72 13.59 8.17
CA HIS A 114 2.41 14.15 8.52
C HIS A 114 1.78 13.31 9.63
N ILE A 115 0.99 13.94 10.50
CA ILE A 115 0.37 13.22 11.62
C ILE A 115 -0.68 12.25 11.07
N ASP A 116 -0.60 10.99 11.47
CA ASP A 116 -1.58 9.94 11.16
C ASP A 116 -2.99 10.39 11.55
N GLY A 117 -3.96 10.21 10.66
CA GLY A 117 -5.35 10.65 10.81
C GLY A 117 -5.60 12.14 10.54
N GLU A 118 -4.54 12.94 10.27
CA GLU A 118 -4.63 14.39 10.08
C GLU A 118 -4.10 14.84 8.71
N LEU A 119 -3.79 13.90 7.80
CA LEU A 119 -3.37 14.22 6.45
C LEU A 119 -4.45 15.02 5.72
N THR A 120 -4.06 16.10 5.04
CA THR A 120 -4.95 16.92 4.20
C THR A 120 -4.44 16.97 2.77
N ALA A 121 -5.35 16.93 1.80
CA ALA A 121 -5.01 17.09 0.39
C ALA A 121 -4.96 18.58 0.03
N ASP A 122 -4.11 19.34 0.69
CA ASP A 122 -3.90 20.76 0.41
C ASP A 122 -2.77 21.01 -0.59
N LEU A 123 -2.58 22.29 -0.94
CA LEU A 123 -1.58 22.68 -1.93
C LEU A 123 -0.13 22.44 -1.46
N GLY A 124 0.11 22.55 -0.15
CA GLY A 124 1.45 22.33 0.42
C GLY A 124 1.84 20.84 0.35
N ALA A 125 0.98 19.97 0.84
CA ALA A 125 1.22 18.52 0.78
C ALA A 125 1.29 18.01 -0.67
N ARG A 126 0.45 18.55 -1.60
CA ARG A 126 0.58 18.24 -3.02
C ARG A 126 1.94 18.64 -3.58
N ASP A 127 2.44 19.80 -3.19
CA ASP A 127 3.73 20.34 -3.63
C ASP A 127 4.89 19.45 -3.16
N GLU A 128 4.85 18.95 -1.92
CA GLU A 128 5.82 17.99 -1.39
C GLU A 128 5.82 16.69 -2.19
N VAL A 129 4.66 16.10 -2.47
CA VAL A 129 4.55 14.87 -3.27
C VAL A 129 5.04 15.11 -4.70
N ALA A 130 4.70 16.25 -5.32
CA ALA A 130 5.18 16.62 -6.65
C ALA A 130 6.70 16.80 -6.70
N TYR A 131 7.31 17.37 -5.65
CA TYR A 131 8.76 17.45 -5.52
C TYR A 131 9.40 16.06 -5.56
N TRP A 132 8.88 15.10 -4.79
CA TRP A 132 9.45 13.75 -4.74
C TRP A 132 9.25 12.98 -6.04
N ILE A 133 8.13 13.16 -6.74
CA ILE A 133 7.93 12.59 -8.09
C ILE A 133 9.00 13.14 -9.04
N ARG A 134 9.29 14.42 -9.00
CA ARG A 134 10.34 15.04 -9.83
C ARG A 134 11.75 14.56 -9.44
N ALA A 135 12.03 14.52 -8.15
CA ALA A 135 13.36 14.16 -7.63
C ALA A 135 13.70 12.69 -7.89
N LEU A 136 12.73 11.79 -7.76
CA LEU A 136 12.92 10.34 -7.93
C LEU A 136 12.71 9.87 -9.36
N THR A 137 12.10 10.68 -10.22
CA THR A 137 11.87 10.42 -11.64
C THR A 137 11.33 9.00 -11.95
N PRO A 138 10.19 8.59 -11.34
CA PRO A 138 9.64 7.26 -11.57
C PRO A 138 9.00 7.14 -12.95
N ASP A 139 9.15 6.00 -13.62
CA ASP A 139 8.38 5.67 -14.81
C ASP A 139 6.93 5.35 -14.44
N VAL A 140 6.75 4.67 -13.30
CA VAL A 140 5.42 4.31 -12.77
C VAL A 140 5.27 4.81 -11.34
N VAL A 141 4.14 5.47 -11.07
CA VAL A 141 3.69 5.82 -9.72
C VAL A 141 2.58 4.88 -9.32
N LEU A 142 2.59 4.41 -8.06
CA LEU A 142 1.50 3.65 -7.45
C LEU A 142 0.94 4.45 -6.28
N GLY A 143 -0.38 4.41 -6.07
CA GLY A 143 -1.02 5.12 -4.96
C GLY A 143 -2.43 4.66 -4.70
N HIS A 144 -3.05 5.19 -3.64
CA HIS A 144 -4.45 4.90 -3.31
C HIS A 144 -5.40 5.44 -4.39
N ASP A 145 -6.51 4.72 -4.64
CA ASP A 145 -7.61 5.24 -5.46
C ASP A 145 -8.43 6.27 -4.66
N PRO A 146 -8.38 7.57 -5.02
CA PRO A 146 -9.14 8.59 -4.30
C PRO A 146 -10.65 8.51 -4.54
N TRP A 147 -11.09 7.82 -5.61
CA TRP A 147 -12.51 7.66 -5.95
C TRP A 147 -13.15 6.44 -5.32
N LYS A 148 -12.37 5.63 -4.55
CA LYS A 148 -12.91 4.49 -3.84
C LYS A 148 -14.07 4.89 -2.95
N ARG A 149 -15.27 4.36 -3.28
CA ARG A 149 -16.50 4.66 -2.55
C ARG A 149 -16.41 4.10 -1.12
N TYR A 150 -16.98 4.84 -0.20
CA TYR A 150 -17.10 4.43 1.20
C TYR A 150 -15.77 4.15 1.91
N ARG A 151 -14.65 4.64 1.39
CA ARG A 151 -13.37 4.56 2.10
C ARG A 151 -13.43 5.39 3.38
N LEU A 152 -13.43 4.74 4.54
CA LEU A 152 -13.61 5.41 5.83
C LEU A 152 -12.35 6.18 6.25
N HIS A 153 -11.15 5.57 6.05
CA HIS A 153 -9.92 6.23 6.50
C HIS A 153 -9.65 7.51 5.70
N PRO A 154 -9.60 8.69 6.36
CA PRO A 154 -9.41 9.96 5.66
C PRO A 154 -8.08 10.03 4.92
N ASP A 155 -6.98 9.55 5.55
CA ASP A 155 -5.64 9.65 4.98
C ASP A 155 -5.50 8.88 3.67
N HIS A 156 -6.13 7.71 3.53
CA HIS A 156 -6.12 6.97 2.26
C HIS A 156 -6.79 7.76 1.14
N ARG A 157 -7.92 8.47 1.44
CA ARG A 157 -8.54 9.36 0.44
C ARG A 157 -7.63 10.52 0.09
N HIS A 158 -7.05 11.16 1.11
CA HIS A 158 -6.17 12.31 0.91
C HIS A 158 -4.87 11.91 0.22
N ALA A 159 -4.26 10.78 0.58
CA ALA A 159 -3.08 10.24 -0.12
C ALA A 159 -3.37 9.96 -1.60
N GLY A 160 -4.56 9.41 -1.90
CA GLY A 160 -5.02 9.21 -3.28
C GLY A 160 -5.12 10.53 -4.04
N TRP A 161 -5.82 11.55 -3.48
CA TRP A 161 -5.93 12.87 -4.11
C TRP A 161 -4.56 13.54 -4.28
N LEU A 162 -3.69 13.48 -3.27
CA LEU A 162 -2.34 14.01 -3.33
C LEU A 162 -1.53 13.36 -4.45
N THR A 163 -1.62 12.03 -4.59
CA THR A 163 -0.91 11.30 -5.62
C THR A 163 -1.34 11.72 -7.03
N VAL A 164 -2.65 11.74 -7.30
CA VAL A 164 -3.21 12.09 -8.61
C VAL A 164 -2.87 13.54 -8.98
N ASP A 165 -3.11 14.48 -8.05
CA ASP A 165 -2.85 15.89 -8.27
C ASP A 165 -1.35 16.20 -8.41
N ALA A 166 -0.51 15.49 -7.64
CA ALA A 166 0.94 15.65 -7.69
C ALA A 166 1.55 15.11 -9.00
N VAL A 167 1.02 14.03 -9.57
CA VAL A 167 1.43 13.56 -10.91
C VAL A 167 1.21 14.65 -11.96
N VAL A 168 0.05 15.32 -11.91
CA VAL A 168 -0.23 16.46 -12.80
C VAL A 168 0.71 17.63 -12.54
N ALA A 169 0.94 17.98 -11.27
CA ALA A 169 1.82 19.07 -10.90
C ALA A 169 3.30 18.78 -11.27
N ALA A 170 3.75 17.54 -11.09
CA ALA A 170 5.13 17.15 -11.36
C ALA A 170 5.51 17.23 -12.85
N ARG A 171 4.57 16.87 -13.74
CA ARG A 171 4.83 16.83 -15.20
C ARG A 171 4.85 18.21 -15.87
N ASP A 172 4.26 19.23 -15.25
CA ASP A 172 4.12 20.55 -15.84
C ASP A 172 5.15 21.51 -15.25
N PRO A 173 6.06 22.12 -16.05
CA PRO A 173 7.10 23.00 -15.58
C PRO A 173 6.59 24.33 -14.98
N HIS A 174 5.31 24.66 -15.21
CA HIS A 174 4.71 25.87 -14.65
C HIS A 174 4.12 25.68 -13.25
N PHE A 175 3.92 24.43 -12.82
CA PHE A 175 3.60 24.13 -11.42
C PHE A 175 4.89 24.17 -10.59
N SER A 176 4.79 24.68 -9.36
CA SER A 176 5.90 24.65 -8.38
C SER A 176 7.23 25.15 -8.94
N PRO A 177 7.29 26.38 -9.51
CA PRO A 177 8.49 26.90 -10.17
C PRO A 177 9.66 27.13 -9.19
N HIS A 178 9.42 27.01 -7.89
CA HIS A 178 10.42 27.10 -6.84
C HIS A 178 11.18 25.79 -6.59
N HIS A 179 10.73 24.68 -7.17
CA HIS A 179 11.46 23.42 -7.09
C HIS A 179 12.80 23.54 -7.83
N ASP A 180 13.87 23.05 -7.22
CA ASP A 180 15.22 23.00 -7.79
C ASP A 180 15.44 21.73 -8.67
N VAL A 181 14.36 21.00 -8.95
CA VAL A 181 14.35 19.78 -9.77
C VAL A 181 13.49 19.99 -11.02
N ALA A 182 13.88 19.35 -12.13
CA ALA A 182 13.17 19.45 -13.39
C ALA A 182 11.77 18.80 -13.33
N ALA A 183 10.83 19.32 -14.15
CA ALA A 183 9.54 18.67 -14.34
C ALA A 183 9.74 17.23 -14.85
N HIS A 184 8.91 16.31 -14.36
CA HIS A 184 8.95 14.90 -14.72
C HIS A 184 7.54 14.36 -14.94
N ARG A 185 7.35 13.64 -16.06
CA ARG A 185 6.09 12.97 -16.40
C ARG A 185 6.27 11.46 -16.26
N PRO A 186 5.63 10.79 -15.29
CA PRO A 186 5.55 9.34 -15.27
C PRO A 186 4.82 8.80 -16.51
N GLU A 187 5.10 7.57 -16.91
CA GLU A 187 4.43 6.88 -18.02
C GLU A 187 3.08 6.30 -17.61
N ALA A 188 2.97 5.85 -16.35
CA ALA A 188 1.75 5.28 -15.80
C ALA A 188 1.54 5.63 -14.33
N LEU A 189 0.25 5.65 -13.94
CA LEU A 189 -0.22 5.69 -12.57
C LEU A 189 -1.11 4.48 -12.32
N LEU A 190 -0.74 3.65 -11.34
CA LEU A 190 -1.51 2.51 -10.88
C LEU A 190 -2.17 2.84 -9.54
N LEU A 191 -3.50 2.85 -9.52
CA LEU A 191 -4.26 3.10 -8.30
C LEU A 191 -4.72 1.76 -7.71
N PHE A 192 -4.22 1.46 -6.51
CA PHE A 192 -4.62 0.27 -5.78
C PHE A 192 -5.90 0.50 -4.96
N GLU A 193 -6.54 -0.57 -4.49
CA GLU A 193 -7.84 -0.58 -3.82
C GLU A 193 -9.00 -0.03 -4.68
N ALA A 194 -8.85 0.07 -5.98
CA ALA A 194 -9.86 0.66 -6.85
C ALA A 194 -11.18 -0.13 -6.82
N ASP A 195 -12.31 0.58 -6.84
CA ASP A 195 -13.62 -0.06 -7.03
C ASP A 195 -13.80 -0.60 -8.45
N GLU A 196 -13.12 -0.01 -9.41
CA GLU A 196 -13.20 -0.36 -10.83
C GLU A 196 -11.81 -0.64 -11.43
N PRO A 197 -11.08 -1.63 -10.89
CA PRO A 197 -9.78 -1.98 -11.45
C PRO A 197 -9.94 -2.57 -12.85
N ASP A 198 -8.96 -2.30 -13.71
CA ASP A 198 -8.92 -2.76 -15.10
C ASP A 198 -7.59 -3.39 -15.49
N HIS A 199 -6.65 -3.44 -14.55
CA HIS A 199 -5.31 -3.99 -14.71
C HIS A 199 -4.97 -4.96 -13.58
N VAL A 200 -4.28 -6.05 -13.93
CA VAL A 200 -3.73 -7.01 -12.95
C VAL A 200 -2.24 -7.20 -13.23
N GLU A 201 -1.43 -7.10 -12.21
CA GLU A 201 -0.05 -7.59 -12.24
C GLU A 201 -0.04 -9.06 -11.82
N ASP A 202 0.49 -9.94 -12.69
CA ASP A 202 0.75 -11.35 -12.32
C ASP A 202 1.89 -11.40 -11.31
N VAL A 203 1.55 -11.76 -10.09
CA VAL A 203 2.50 -11.84 -8.96
C VAL A 203 2.76 -13.28 -8.53
N THR A 204 2.49 -14.25 -9.41
CA THR A 204 2.77 -15.66 -9.18
C THR A 204 4.25 -15.86 -8.80
N GLY A 205 4.47 -16.47 -7.63
CA GLY A 205 5.82 -16.69 -7.08
C GLY A 205 6.39 -15.54 -6.25
N PHE A 206 5.65 -14.42 -6.09
CA PHE A 206 6.10 -13.27 -5.29
C PHE A 206 5.28 -13.00 -4.04
N VAL A 207 4.17 -13.73 -3.83
CA VAL A 207 3.27 -13.54 -2.69
C VAL A 207 3.98 -13.81 -1.35
N ASP A 208 4.88 -14.79 -1.29
CA ASP A 208 5.65 -15.06 -0.06
C ASP A 208 6.53 -13.88 0.34
N ARG A 209 7.13 -13.17 -0.62
CA ARG A 209 7.90 -11.96 -0.31
C ARG A 209 7.04 -10.84 0.26
N LYS A 210 5.83 -10.67 -0.27
CA LYS A 210 4.83 -9.75 0.28
C LYS A 210 4.50 -10.13 1.73
N VAL A 211 4.24 -11.40 2.00
CA VAL A 211 3.95 -11.89 3.35
C VAL A 211 5.12 -11.60 4.30
N GLU A 212 6.35 -11.91 3.91
CA GLU A 212 7.53 -11.63 4.74
C GLU A 212 7.71 -10.13 5.00
N ALA A 213 7.41 -9.29 4.02
CA ALA A 213 7.47 -7.84 4.19
C ALA A 213 6.38 -7.34 5.16
N LEU A 214 5.14 -7.82 5.02
CA LEU A 214 4.06 -7.52 5.96
C LEU A 214 4.41 -7.93 7.39
N LEU A 215 5.03 -9.10 7.58
CA LEU A 215 5.49 -9.57 8.89
C LEU A 215 6.72 -8.81 9.44
N ALA A 216 7.24 -7.81 8.72
CA ALA A 216 8.19 -6.87 9.29
C ALA A 216 7.51 -5.80 10.16
N HIS A 217 6.22 -5.54 9.95
CA HIS A 217 5.44 -4.57 10.71
C HIS A 217 4.90 -5.20 12.02
N GLU A 218 5.80 -5.61 12.90
CA GLU A 218 5.45 -6.31 14.14
C GLU A 218 4.59 -5.46 15.08
N SER A 219 4.80 -4.13 15.09
CA SER A 219 3.98 -3.19 15.85
C SER A 219 2.50 -3.21 15.43
N GLN A 220 2.20 -3.70 14.22
CA GLN A 220 0.86 -3.76 13.66
C GLN A 220 0.20 -5.15 13.74
N PHE A 221 0.82 -6.11 14.41
CA PHE A 221 0.29 -7.47 14.52
C PHE A 221 -1.11 -7.50 15.13
N VAL A 222 -1.30 -6.79 16.24
CA VAL A 222 -2.60 -6.78 16.95
C VAL A 222 -3.64 -5.95 16.21
N THR A 223 -3.26 -4.77 15.72
CA THR A 223 -4.19 -3.78 15.17
C THR A 223 -4.64 -4.09 13.75
N THR A 224 -3.72 -4.58 12.90
CA THR A 224 -3.95 -4.72 11.46
C THR A 224 -3.86 -6.16 10.99
N HIS A 225 -2.90 -6.95 11.49
CA HIS A 225 -2.67 -8.32 11.02
C HIS A 225 -3.61 -9.35 11.70
N ALA A 226 -4.24 -8.99 12.82
CA ALA A 226 -5.01 -9.88 13.69
C ALA A 226 -4.16 -11.05 14.23
N ILE A 227 -2.91 -10.73 14.62
CA ILE A 227 -1.97 -11.65 15.26
C ILE A 227 -1.83 -11.21 16.72
N PRO A 228 -2.30 -11.99 17.71
CA PRO A 228 -2.22 -11.65 19.12
C PRO A 228 -0.77 -11.69 19.62
N VAL A 229 -0.49 -10.97 20.73
CA VAL A 229 0.85 -10.87 21.31
C VAL A 229 1.41 -12.24 21.74
N ASP A 230 0.53 -13.14 22.19
CA ASP A 230 0.86 -14.49 22.67
C ASP A 230 0.56 -15.59 21.63
N ASP A 231 0.64 -15.26 20.31
CA ASP A 231 0.41 -16.21 19.25
C ASP A 231 1.41 -17.38 19.30
N ASP A 232 0.89 -18.59 19.17
CA ASP A 232 1.67 -19.83 19.07
C ASP A 232 2.13 -20.16 17.63
N GLY A 233 1.96 -19.22 16.71
CA GLY A 233 2.19 -19.37 15.28
C GLY A 233 0.92 -19.63 14.46
N THR A 234 -0.19 -19.91 15.11
CA THR A 234 -1.47 -20.22 14.43
C THR A 234 -2.04 -19.02 13.71
N ALA A 235 -2.02 -17.84 14.34
CA ALA A 235 -2.53 -16.61 13.72
C ALA A 235 -1.60 -16.11 12.60
N VAL A 236 -0.29 -16.26 12.74
CA VAL A 236 0.67 -15.97 11.66
C VAL A 236 0.38 -16.84 10.43
N GLU A 237 0.17 -18.14 10.61
CA GLU A 237 -0.17 -19.04 9.49
C GLU A 237 -1.55 -18.72 8.89
N ALA A 238 -2.52 -18.31 9.69
CA ALA A 238 -3.81 -17.85 9.20
C ALA A 238 -3.67 -16.55 8.39
N PHE A 239 -2.82 -15.62 8.84
CA PHE A 239 -2.50 -14.39 8.12
C PHE A 239 -1.84 -14.70 6.76
N ARG A 240 -0.84 -15.58 6.72
CA ARG A 240 -0.19 -16.05 5.49
C ARG A 240 -1.22 -16.58 4.49
N ARG A 241 -2.07 -17.49 4.92
CA ARG A 241 -3.14 -18.04 4.07
C ARG A 241 -4.05 -16.95 3.51
N ARG A 242 -4.52 -16.01 4.34
CA ARG A 242 -5.38 -14.91 3.87
C ARG A 242 -4.75 -14.08 2.77
N ILE A 243 -3.44 -13.79 2.85
CA ILE A 243 -2.72 -13.04 1.81
C ILE A 243 -2.63 -13.88 0.52
N HIS A 244 -2.31 -15.18 0.61
CA HIS A 244 -2.26 -16.08 -0.54
C HIS A 244 -3.63 -16.25 -1.20
N ASP A 245 -4.68 -16.51 -0.41
CA ASP A 245 -6.05 -16.69 -0.91
C ASP A 245 -6.53 -15.42 -1.62
N ARG A 246 -6.21 -14.26 -1.08
CA ARG A 246 -6.52 -12.97 -1.70
C ARG A 246 -5.81 -12.81 -3.05
N ALA A 247 -4.51 -13.08 -3.10
CA ALA A 247 -3.75 -12.98 -4.34
C ALA A 247 -4.24 -13.98 -5.40
N ALA A 248 -4.58 -15.20 -5.01
CA ALA A 248 -5.16 -16.20 -5.90
C ALA A 248 -6.54 -15.73 -6.45
N SER A 249 -7.42 -15.22 -5.57
CA SER A 249 -8.73 -14.73 -5.98
C SER A 249 -8.66 -13.56 -6.96
N VAL A 250 -7.68 -12.66 -6.80
CA VAL A 250 -7.43 -11.58 -7.77
C VAL A 250 -6.83 -12.15 -9.06
N GLY A 251 -5.92 -13.12 -8.94
CA GLY A 251 -5.34 -13.82 -10.09
C GLY A 251 -6.39 -14.46 -10.99
N ASP A 252 -7.42 -15.09 -10.40
CA ASP A 252 -8.54 -15.69 -11.13
C ASP A 252 -9.26 -14.66 -12.03
N THR A 253 -9.38 -13.39 -11.59
CA THR A 253 -10.01 -12.33 -12.41
C THR A 253 -9.18 -11.93 -13.62
N GLY A 254 -7.86 -12.05 -13.52
CA GLY A 254 -6.90 -11.79 -14.61
C GLY A 254 -6.50 -13.02 -15.41
N GLY A 255 -6.93 -14.24 -14.99
CA GLY A 255 -6.51 -15.49 -15.62
C GLY A 255 -5.06 -15.86 -15.34
N VAL A 256 -4.49 -15.43 -14.19
CA VAL A 256 -3.13 -15.70 -13.72
C VAL A 256 -3.15 -16.45 -12.39
N GLY A 257 -2.01 -17.02 -11.96
CA GLY A 257 -1.96 -17.83 -10.75
C GLY A 257 -2.15 -17.04 -9.45
N ALA A 258 -1.66 -15.82 -9.40
CA ALA A 258 -1.86 -14.87 -8.30
C ALA A 258 -1.76 -13.44 -8.86
N GLY A 259 -2.58 -12.51 -8.36
CA GLY A 259 -2.65 -11.16 -8.91
C GLY A 259 -2.73 -10.07 -7.84
N GLU A 260 -2.30 -8.86 -8.23
CA GLU A 260 -2.64 -7.60 -7.57
C GLU A 260 -3.34 -6.70 -8.59
N ALA A 261 -4.48 -6.11 -8.19
CA ALA A 261 -5.36 -5.38 -9.10
C ALA A 261 -5.24 -3.87 -8.92
N PHE A 262 -5.31 -3.15 -10.04
CA PHE A 262 -5.16 -1.70 -10.10
C PHE A 262 -6.13 -1.07 -11.09
N LYS A 263 -6.47 0.19 -10.87
CA LYS A 263 -6.92 1.06 -11.94
C LYS A 263 -5.69 1.65 -12.62
N ALA A 264 -5.50 1.36 -13.91
CA ALA A 264 -4.35 1.84 -14.66
C ALA A 264 -4.68 3.10 -15.46
N LEU A 265 -3.84 4.11 -15.33
CA LEU A 265 -3.86 5.36 -16.09
C LEU A 265 -2.53 5.48 -16.82
N THR A 266 -2.54 5.33 -18.15
CA THR A 266 -1.33 5.30 -19.01
C THR A 266 -1.20 6.50 -19.95
N ALA A 267 -2.15 7.41 -19.94
CA ALA A 267 -2.13 8.65 -20.71
C ALA A 267 -2.05 9.87 -19.79
N LEU A 268 -0.94 10.00 -19.06
CA LEU A 268 -0.73 11.03 -18.04
C LEU A 268 -0.34 12.40 -18.61
#